data_18394fc8b8cee666f696fea31459cd18
#
_entry.id   18394fc8b8cee666f696fea31459cd18
#
_cell.length_a   1.000
_cell.length_b   1.000
_cell.length_c   1.000
_cell.angle_alpha   90.00
_cell.angle_beta   90.00
_cell.angle_gamma   90.00
#
_symmetry.space_group_name_H-M   'P 1'
#
loop_
_entity.id
_entity.type
_entity.pdbx_description
1 polymer ?
#
loop_
_entity_poly.entity_id
_entity_poly.type
_entity_poly.pdbx_seq_one_letter_code
_entity_poly.pdbx_strand_id
1 'polypeptide(L)'
;VYIEYEYDRVYDPSRKYTFLKRVTIGKLSDTDPELMKPNQNFLKYFPDAELPESKNRTSRSSCLRVGTYFVLRKIIEECSLNDILGKYFGSRDMGLFLDLAVYSIIAENNAAQYYPDYTYNHPLFTEKMKQYSDSTVLDFLNSVTDDQSTGFLNTWNESRNYHEKIYITYDSTNKNCQAGDIKMVEFGHPKVDMGEPVFNYAVAYDTHNQEPLFYEKYPGSLN
;
A
#
# COMPACT_ATOMS: atom_id res chain seq x y z
N VAL A 1 -15.32 -18.86 -19.11
CA VAL A 1 -16.72 -19.23 -19.35
C VAL A 1 -17.43 -19.31 -18.00
N TYR A 2 -18.62 -18.69 -17.87
CA TYR A 2 -19.47 -18.82 -16.69
C TYR A 2 -20.39 -20.04 -16.83
N ILE A 3 -20.65 -20.72 -15.70
CA ILE A 3 -21.55 -21.87 -15.64
C ILE A 3 -22.83 -21.44 -14.96
N GLU A 4 -23.93 -21.65 -15.64
CA GLU A 4 -25.27 -21.29 -15.16
C GLU A 4 -26.04 -22.52 -14.80
N TYR A 5 -26.79 -22.46 -13.71
CA TYR A 5 -27.73 -23.47 -13.27
C TYR A 5 -29.15 -22.99 -13.52
N GLU A 6 -29.94 -23.81 -14.22
CA GLU A 6 -31.37 -23.58 -14.42
C GLU A 6 -32.15 -24.16 -13.26
N TYR A 7 -32.71 -23.31 -12.42
CA TYR A 7 -33.39 -23.73 -11.21
C TYR A 7 -34.89 -23.71 -11.28
N ASP A 8 -35.49 -23.03 -12.29
CA ASP A 8 -36.94 -22.93 -12.45
C ASP A 8 -37.30 -22.59 -13.90
N ARG A 9 -38.55 -22.98 -14.30
CA ARG A 9 -39.18 -22.65 -15.60
C ARG A 9 -40.53 -22.05 -15.35
N VAL A 10 -40.76 -20.82 -15.77
CA VAL A 10 -42.05 -20.12 -15.61
C VAL A 10 -42.66 -19.84 -16.96
N TYR A 11 -43.89 -20.34 -17.15
CA TYR A 11 -44.65 -20.03 -18.35
C TYR A 11 -45.35 -18.68 -18.23
N ASP A 12 -45.16 -17.81 -19.23
CA ASP A 12 -45.85 -16.52 -19.34
C ASP A 12 -47.02 -16.67 -20.32
N PRO A 13 -48.27 -16.67 -19.83
CA PRO A 13 -49.47 -16.81 -20.69
C PRO A 13 -49.64 -15.65 -21.68
N SER A 14 -49.18 -14.47 -21.36
CA SER A 14 -49.30 -13.27 -22.17
C SER A 14 -48.43 -13.32 -23.42
N ARG A 15 -47.25 -13.90 -23.28
CA ARG A 15 -46.24 -14.06 -24.35
C ARG A 15 -46.23 -15.43 -24.99
N LYS A 16 -47.00 -16.38 -24.44
CA LYS A 16 -47.05 -17.79 -24.87
C LYS A 16 -45.63 -18.43 -24.91
N TYR A 17 -44.79 -18.05 -23.95
CA TYR A 17 -43.38 -18.43 -23.91
C TYR A 17 -42.97 -18.84 -22.49
N THR A 18 -42.04 -19.79 -22.40
CA THR A 18 -41.47 -20.24 -21.11
C THR A 18 -40.14 -19.58 -20.85
N PHE A 19 -40.03 -18.85 -19.76
CA PHE A 19 -38.79 -18.28 -19.30
C PHE A 19 -38.01 -19.28 -18.45
N LEU A 20 -36.74 -19.41 -18.75
CA LEU A 20 -35.78 -20.18 -17.95
C LEU A 20 -35.19 -19.25 -16.89
N LYS A 21 -35.38 -19.58 -15.62
CA LYS A 21 -34.69 -18.88 -14.54
C LYS A 21 -33.34 -19.53 -14.29
N ARG A 22 -32.30 -18.77 -14.51
CA ARG A 22 -30.90 -19.23 -14.36
C ARG A 22 -30.16 -18.38 -13.36
N VAL A 23 -29.18 -18.98 -12.74
CA VAL A 23 -28.24 -18.32 -11.84
C VAL A 23 -26.83 -18.80 -12.14
N THR A 24 -25.88 -17.89 -12.14
CA THR A 24 -24.48 -18.25 -12.28
C THR A 24 -24.00 -18.93 -10.98
N ILE A 25 -23.54 -20.16 -11.09
CA ILE A 25 -23.05 -20.98 -9.97
C ILE A 25 -21.54 -21.10 -9.93
N GLY A 26 -20.83 -20.70 -10.97
CA GLY A 26 -19.39 -20.78 -11.00
C GLY A 26 -18.79 -20.32 -12.33
N LYS A 27 -17.49 -20.48 -12.43
CA LYS A 27 -16.68 -20.21 -13.60
C LYS A 27 -15.88 -21.46 -13.95
N LEU A 28 -15.76 -21.79 -15.23
CA LEU A 28 -14.90 -22.88 -15.69
C LEU A 28 -13.47 -22.66 -15.19
N SER A 29 -12.81 -23.74 -14.79
CA SER A 29 -11.40 -23.64 -14.36
C SER A 29 -10.52 -23.26 -15.55
N ASP A 30 -9.52 -22.43 -15.30
CA ASP A 30 -8.56 -22.02 -16.32
C ASP A 30 -7.52 -23.14 -16.60
N THR A 31 -7.41 -24.12 -15.71
CA THR A 31 -6.41 -25.21 -15.77
C THR A 31 -7.01 -26.53 -16.22
N ASP A 32 -8.30 -26.74 -16.03
CA ASP A 32 -8.97 -27.99 -16.36
C ASP A 32 -10.41 -27.70 -16.81
N PRO A 33 -10.75 -27.97 -18.08
CA PRO A 33 -12.06 -27.70 -18.63
C PRO A 33 -13.20 -28.59 -18.08
N GLU A 34 -12.87 -29.66 -17.37
CA GLU A 34 -13.85 -30.52 -16.71
C GLU A 34 -14.19 -30.05 -15.28
N LEU A 35 -13.45 -29.07 -14.76
CA LEU A 35 -13.63 -28.55 -13.41
C LEU A 35 -14.20 -27.14 -13.41
N MET A 36 -15.05 -26.87 -12.41
CA MET A 36 -15.63 -25.55 -12.16
C MET A 36 -15.10 -24.98 -10.85
N LYS A 37 -14.82 -23.66 -10.86
CA LYS A 37 -14.63 -22.87 -9.64
C LYS A 37 -15.99 -22.37 -9.16
N PRO A 38 -16.58 -22.93 -8.08
CA PRO A 38 -17.91 -22.56 -7.61
C PRO A 38 -17.90 -21.15 -7.00
N ASN A 39 -19.04 -20.46 -7.07
CA ASN A 39 -19.29 -19.22 -6.36
C ASN A 39 -20.24 -19.44 -5.16
N GLN A 40 -20.60 -18.37 -4.43
CA GLN A 40 -21.49 -18.45 -3.28
C GLN A 40 -22.89 -19.02 -3.61
N ASN A 41 -23.37 -18.87 -4.85
CA ASN A 41 -24.66 -19.42 -5.25
C ASN A 41 -24.63 -20.94 -5.40
N PHE A 42 -23.46 -21.53 -5.65
CA PHE A 42 -23.34 -22.97 -5.80
C PHE A 42 -23.85 -23.70 -4.57
N LEU A 43 -23.37 -23.34 -3.36
CA LEU A 43 -23.80 -23.96 -2.10
C LEU A 43 -25.27 -23.73 -1.76
N LYS A 44 -25.87 -22.63 -2.30
CA LYS A 44 -27.30 -22.36 -2.10
C LYS A 44 -28.18 -23.40 -2.80
N TYR A 45 -27.76 -23.88 -3.96
CA TYR A 45 -28.52 -24.86 -4.76
C TYR A 45 -28.02 -26.30 -4.59
N PHE A 46 -26.81 -26.45 -4.09
CA PHE A 46 -26.16 -27.74 -3.84
C PHE A 46 -25.55 -27.79 -2.43
N PRO A 47 -26.40 -27.77 -1.37
CA PRO A 47 -25.91 -27.66 0.01
C PRO A 47 -25.09 -28.85 0.48
N ASP A 48 -25.34 -30.03 -0.08
CA ASP A 48 -24.68 -31.29 0.26
C ASP A 48 -23.40 -31.54 -0.56
N ALA A 49 -23.01 -30.57 -1.42
CA ALA A 49 -21.82 -30.73 -2.23
C ALA A 49 -20.56 -30.56 -1.38
N GLU A 50 -19.71 -31.57 -1.36
CA GLU A 50 -18.37 -31.47 -0.80
C GLU A 50 -17.49 -30.59 -1.69
N LEU A 51 -17.18 -29.40 -1.23
CA LEU A 51 -16.20 -28.55 -1.90
C LEU A 51 -14.81 -29.07 -1.58
N PRO A 52 -13.89 -29.12 -2.58
CA PRO A 52 -12.51 -29.43 -2.29
C PRO A 52 -11.98 -28.40 -1.28
N GLU A 53 -11.27 -28.88 -0.26
CA GLU A 53 -10.64 -27.99 0.72
C GLU A 53 -9.88 -26.91 -0.05
N SER A 54 -10.24 -25.66 0.19
CA SER A 54 -9.48 -24.54 -0.36
C SER A 54 -8.06 -24.74 0.13
N LYS A 55 -7.13 -25.02 -0.78
CA LYS A 55 -5.71 -24.94 -0.43
C LYS A 55 -5.53 -23.54 0.10
N ASN A 56 -5.41 -23.43 1.42
CA ASN A 56 -5.01 -22.18 2.06
C ASN A 56 -3.69 -21.80 1.39
N ARG A 57 -3.77 -20.92 0.43
CA ARG A 57 -2.57 -20.28 -0.10
C ARG A 57 -2.05 -19.50 1.09
N THR A 58 -1.07 -20.08 1.78
CA THR A 58 -0.29 -19.32 2.74
C THR A 58 0.36 -18.22 1.95
N SER A 59 -0.30 -17.07 1.94
CA SER A 59 0.20 -15.85 1.29
C SER A 59 1.43 -15.30 2.02
N ARG A 60 1.90 -16.02 3.04
CA ARG A 60 2.97 -15.57 3.92
C ARG A 60 3.88 -16.71 4.33
N SER A 61 5.18 -16.43 4.50
CA SER A 61 6.14 -17.37 5.07
C SER A 61 5.81 -17.67 6.55
N SER A 62 6.03 -18.90 6.98
CA SER A 62 6.03 -19.29 8.41
C SER A 62 7.27 -18.78 9.15
N CYS A 63 8.31 -18.36 8.42
CA CYS A 63 9.55 -17.82 8.97
C CYS A 63 9.64 -16.32 8.65
N LEU A 64 9.62 -15.48 9.68
CA LEU A 64 9.68 -14.02 9.54
C LEU A 64 11.05 -13.48 9.94
N ARG A 65 11.50 -12.46 9.21
CA ARG A 65 12.70 -11.68 9.51
C ARG A 65 12.36 -10.59 10.52
N VAL A 66 12.57 -10.86 11.80
CA VAL A 66 12.07 -10.01 12.89
C VAL A 66 13.07 -9.00 13.45
N GLY A 67 14.39 -9.16 13.18
CA GLY A 67 15.44 -8.37 13.86
C GLY A 67 15.24 -6.85 13.69
N THR A 68 15.24 -6.38 12.46
CA THR A 68 15.07 -4.96 12.15
C THR A 68 13.68 -4.44 12.56
N TYR A 69 12.65 -5.28 12.48
CA TYR A 69 11.30 -4.90 12.92
C TYR A 69 11.26 -4.51 14.40
N PHE A 70 11.92 -5.26 15.28
CA PHE A 70 11.93 -4.93 16.70
C PHE A 70 12.68 -3.63 16.99
N VAL A 71 13.78 -3.38 16.29
CA VAL A 71 14.53 -2.13 16.42
C VAL A 71 13.67 -0.94 15.98
N LEU A 72 13.10 -1.01 14.77
CA LEU A 72 12.28 0.07 14.22
C LEU A 72 10.99 0.28 15.02
N ARG A 73 10.36 -0.78 15.49
CA ARG A 73 9.21 -0.68 16.38
C ARG A 73 9.55 0.10 17.65
N LYS A 74 10.69 -0.16 18.24
CA LYS A 74 11.16 0.57 19.42
C LYS A 74 11.36 2.06 19.13
N ILE A 75 11.97 2.40 17.99
CA ILE A 75 12.13 3.78 17.55
C ILE A 75 10.77 4.46 17.32
N ILE A 76 9.82 3.78 16.66
CA ILE A 76 8.45 4.29 16.44
C ILE A 76 7.76 4.60 17.76
N GLU A 77 7.90 3.71 18.76
CA GLU A 77 7.35 3.90 20.11
C GLU A 77 8.03 5.08 20.83
N GLU A 78 9.35 5.18 20.83
CA GLU A 78 10.11 6.27 21.46
C GLU A 78 9.82 7.63 20.83
N CYS A 79 9.63 7.66 19.52
CA CYS A 79 9.26 8.87 18.80
C CYS A 79 7.76 9.20 18.85
N SER A 80 6.95 8.37 19.50
CA SER A 80 5.47 8.52 19.56
C SER A 80 4.82 8.64 18.18
N LEU A 81 5.39 8.00 17.16
CA LEU A 81 4.93 8.13 15.78
C LEU A 81 3.49 7.60 15.57
N ASN A 82 3.08 6.59 16.34
CA ASN A 82 1.70 6.10 16.30
C ASN A 82 0.70 7.19 16.71
N ASP A 83 0.99 7.95 17.76
CA ASP A 83 0.11 9.00 18.25
C ASP A 83 0.06 10.19 17.30
N ILE A 84 1.20 10.52 16.68
CA ILE A 84 1.29 11.61 15.70
C ILE A 84 0.55 11.23 14.42
N LEU A 85 0.85 10.07 13.85
CA LEU A 85 0.21 9.59 12.62
C LEU A 85 -1.29 9.34 12.80
N GLY A 86 -1.71 8.84 13.98
CA GLY A 86 -3.11 8.59 14.29
C GLY A 86 -4.01 9.84 14.28
N LYS A 87 -3.43 11.05 14.31
CA LYS A 87 -4.18 12.31 14.13
C LYS A 87 -4.59 12.56 12.67
N TYR A 88 -3.86 12.00 11.73
CA TYR A 88 -4.01 12.28 10.30
C TYR A 88 -4.49 11.08 9.50
N PHE A 89 -4.30 9.87 10.01
CA PHE A 89 -4.62 8.62 9.33
C PHE A 89 -5.48 7.71 10.22
N GLY A 90 -6.43 7.01 9.61
CA GLY A 90 -7.11 5.90 10.29
C GLY A 90 -6.13 4.74 10.56
N SER A 91 -6.49 3.83 11.47
CA SER A 91 -5.62 2.72 11.90
C SER A 91 -5.08 1.86 10.75
N ARG A 92 -5.88 1.65 9.71
CA ARG A 92 -5.49 0.93 8.50
C ARG A 92 -4.34 1.62 7.77
N ASP A 93 -4.54 2.90 7.48
CA ASP A 93 -3.64 3.70 6.64
C ASP A 93 -2.37 4.06 7.41
N MET A 94 -2.48 4.29 8.71
CA MET A 94 -1.34 4.44 9.61
C MET A 94 -0.44 3.19 9.61
N GLY A 95 -1.03 1.99 9.75
CA GLY A 95 -0.27 0.74 9.70
C GLY A 95 0.43 0.56 8.35
N LEU A 96 -0.26 0.85 7.25
CA LEU A 96 0.32 0.77 5.91
C LEU A 96 1.43 1.79 5.70
N PHE A 97 1.26 3.03 6.21
CA PHE A 97 2.30 4.06 6.17
C PHE A 97 3.58 3.59 6.86
N LEU A 98 3.46 3.03 8.07
CA LEU A 98 4.60 2.51 8.83
C LEU A 98 5.26 1.31 8.13
N ASP A 99 4.47 0.43 7.55
CA ASP A 99 4.98 -0.70 6.77
C ASP A 99 5.79 -0.23 5.56
N LEU A 100 5.31 0.77 4.83
CA LEU A 100 6.01 1.34 3.68
C LEU A 100 7.30 2.08 4.08
N ALA A 101 7.27 2.82 5.19
CA ALA A 101 8.45 3.47 5.73
C ALA A 101 9.52 2.45 6.12
N VAL A 102 9.13 1.39 6.82
CA VAL A 102 10.03 0.30 7.22
C VAL A 102 10.53 -0.48 6.00
N TYR A 103 9.65 -0.75 5.04
CA TYR A 103 10.03 -1.37 3.77
C TYR A 103 11.10 -0.57 3.04
N SER A 104 10.94 0.74 2.93
CA SER A 104 11.92 1.58 2.24
C SER A 104 13.30 1.59 2.92
N ILE A 105 13.33 1.49 4.25
CA ILE A 105 14.57 1.42 5.03
C ILE A 105 15.25 0.05 4.86
N ILE A 106 14.48 -1.04 4.97
CA ILE A 106 15.04 -2.41 4.98
C ILE A 106 15.45 -2.88 3.59
N ALA A 107 14.61 -2.59 2.59
CA ALA A 107 14.82 -3.04 1.22
C ALA A 107 15.66 -2.08 0.38
N GLU A 108 15.99 -0.89 0.93
CA GLU A 108 16.63 0.21 0.20
C GLU A 108 15.88 0.53 -1.12
N ASN A 109 14.56 0.27 -1.11
CA ASN A 109 13.68 0.37 -2.25
C ASN A 109 12.32 0.92 -1.82
N ASN A 110 11.72 1.77 -2.64
CA ASN A 110 10.41 2.35 -2.38
C ASN A 110 9.38 2.07 -3.48
N ALA A 111 9.72 1.22 -4.45
CA ALA A 111 8.80 0.88 -5.53
C ALA A 111 7.66 -0.02 -5.01
N ALA A 112 6.41 0.47 -5.12
CA ALA A 112 5.22 -0.21 -4.61
C ALA A 112 5.05 -1.64 -5.14
N GLN A 113 5.49 -1.91 -6.36
CA GLN A 113 5.40 -3.22 -6.99
C GLN A 113 6.14 -4.34 -6.25
N TYR A 114 7.20 -4.02 -5.49
CA TYR A 114 7.98 -5.01 -4.73
C TYR A 114 7.55 -5.10 -3.26
N TYR A 115 6.65 -4.25 -2.80
CA TYR A 115 6.13 -4.30 -1.45
C TYR A 115 5.45 -5.64 -1.11
N PRO A 116 4.64 -6.28 -1.98
CA PRO A 116 4.07 -7.60 -1.71
C PRO A 116 5.12 -8.68 -1.42
N ASP A 117 6.24 -8.67 -2.13
CA ASP A 117 7.35 -9.61 -1.91
C ASP A 117 8.01 -9.39 -0.54
N TYR A 118 8.21 -8.14 -0.15
CA TYR A 118 8.69 -7.78 1.17
C TYR A 118 7.76 -8.30 2.28
N THR A 119 6.45 -8.14 2.12
CA THR A 119 5.47 -8.53 3.14
C THR A 119 5.42 -10.05 3.36
N TYR A 120 5.93 -10.83 2.42
CA TYR A 120 5.89 -12.30 2.50
C TYR A 120 6.61 -12.85 3.73
N ASN A 121 7.76 -12.27 4.11
CA ASN A 121 8.61 -12.76 5.18
C ASN A 121 9.02 -11.72 6.23
N HIS A 122 8.35 -10.56 6.28
CA HIS A 122 8.57 -9.53 7.29
C HIS A 122 7.32 -9.31 8.15
N PRO A 123 7.46 -9.03 9.46
CA PRO A 123 6.36 -8.56 10.28
C PRO A 123 5.82 -7.22 9.76
N LEU A 124 4.54 -6.97 9.97
CA LEU A 124 3.86 -5.76 9.52
C LEU A 124 3.19 -5.03 10.70
N PHE A 125 3.05 -3.72 10.59
CA PHE A 125 2.32 -2.85 11.52
C PHE A 125 0.82 -2.80 11.21
N THR A 126 0.41 -3.19 10.01
CA THR A 126 -0.99 -3.33 9.64
C THR A 126 -1.70 -4.34 10.54
N GLU A 127 -2.98 -4.08 10.83
CA GLU A 127 -3.80 -4.95 11.69
C GLU A 127 -3.77 -6.40 11.19
N LYS A 128 -3.51 -7.34 12.11
CA LYS A 128 -3.33 -8.77 11.81
C LYS A 128 -2.27 -9.04 10.74
N MET A 129 -1.31 -8.12 10.59
CA MET A 129 -0.27 -8.19 9.56
C MET A 129 -0.86 -8.36 8.15
N LYS A 130 -1.90 -7.61 7.84
CA LYS A 130 -2.59 -7.67 6.55
C LYS A 130 -1.67 -7.19 5.44
N GLN A 131 -1.52 -8.03 4.42
CA GLN A 131 -0.77 -7.72 3.22
C GLN A 131 -1.66 -6.95 2.23
N TYR A 132 -1.08 -5.96 1.56
CA TYR A 132 -1.75 -5.18 0.52
C TYR A 132 -1.03 -5.38 -0.81
N SER A 133 -1.81 -5.30 -1.90
CA SER A 133 -1.27 -5.30 -3.26
C SER A 133 -0.58 -3.99 -3.59
N ASP A 134 0.25 -3.99 -4.61
CA ASP A 134 0.88 -2.81 -5.19
C ASP A 134 -0.15 -1.74 -5.59
N SER A 135 -1.27 -2.14 -6.20
CA SER A 135 -2.36 -1.22 -6.54
C SER A 135 -2.96 -0.54 -5.30
N THR A 136 -3.17 -1.29 -4.21
CA THR A 136 -3.67 -0.71 -2.95
C THR A 136 -2.66 0.26 -2.33
N VAL A 137 -1.38 -0.06 -2.42
CA VAL A 137 -0.29 0.83 -1.98
C VAL A 137 -0.31 2.13 -2.79
N LEU A 138 -0.46 2.02 -4.11
CA LEU A 138 -0.51 3.17 -5.00
C LEU A 138 -1.73 4.06 -4.70
N ASP A 139 -2.91 3.45 -4.52
CA ASP A 139 -4.13 4.17 -4.14
C ASP A 139 -3.95 4.92 -2.81
N PHE A 140 -3.33 4.27 -1.82
CA PHE A 140 -3.01 4.90 -0.54
C PHE A 140 -2.08 6.10 -0.73
N LEU A 141 -0.96 5.94 -1.44
CA LEU A 141 0.00 7.03 -1.66
C LEU A 141 -0.63 8.21 -2.39
N ASN A 142 -1.51 7.96 -3.36
CA ASN A 142 -2.26 9.00 -4.06
C ASN A 142 -3.32 9.69 -3.19
N SER A 143 -3.77 9.06 -2.11
CA SER A 143 -4.76 9.62 -1.19
C SER A 143 -4.16 10.55 -0.14
N VAL A 144 -2.83 10.52 0.06
CA VAL A 144 -2.13 11.39 1.03
C VAL A 144 -2.15 12.83 0.54
N THR A 145 -2.69 13.72 1.36
CA THR A 145 -2.82 15.14 1.04
C THR A 145 -1.64 15.96 1.57
N ASP A 146 -1.43 17.14 0.98
CA ASP A 146 -0.42 18.09 1.47
C ASP A 146 -0.77 18.60 2.88
N ASP A 147 -2.06 18.71 3.22
CA ASP A 147 -2.51 19.09 4.58
C ASP A 147 -2.13 18.03 5.61
N GLN A 148 -2.26 16.75 5.28
CA GLN A 148 -1.82 15.65 6.16
C GLN A 148 -0.30 15.68 6.35
N SER A 149 0.46 15.89 5.29
CA SER A 149 1.92 15.96 5.34
C SER A 149 2.39 17.16 6.18
N THR A 150 1.82 18.34 5.95
CA THR A 150 2.13 19.56 6.70
C THR A 150 1.71 19.42 8.16
N GLY A 151 0.51 18.89 8.41
CA GLY A 151 0.01 18.65 9.76
C GLY A 151 0.90 17.67 10.53
N PHE A 152 1.34 16.58 9.90
CA PHE A 152 2.29 15.65 10.49
C PHE A 152 3.60 16.33 10.89
N LEU A 153 4.22 17.12 9.98
CA LEU A 153 5.48 17.82 10.26
C LEU A 153 5.33 18.83 11.40
N ASN A 154 4.23 19.58 11.43
CA ASN A 154 3.96 20.53 12.52
C ASN A 154 3.82 19.79 13.85
N THR A 155 3.01 18.72 13.90
CA THR A 155 2.85 17.93 15.14
C THR A 155 4.14 17.26 15.55
N TRP A 156 4.95 16.78 14.61
CA TRP A 156 6.28 16.25 14.87
C TRP A 156 7.14 17.30 15.59
N ASN A 157 7.26 18.48 15.02
CA ASN A 157 8.08 19.57 15.60
C ASN A 157 7.56 20.03 16.97
N GLU A 158 6.23 20.15 17.15
CA GLU A 158 5.61 20.49 18.43
C GLU A 158 5.85 19.42 19.51
N SER A 159 5.95 18.15 19.12
CA SER A 159 6.18 17.05 20.05
C SER A 159 7.63 16.97 20.55
N ARG A 160 8.55 17.66 19.87
CA ARG A 160 9.97 17.69 20.22
C ARG A 160 10.22 18.77 21.27
N ASN A 161 11.01 18.42 22.24
CA ASN A 161 11.36 19.34 23.33
C ASN A 161 12.73 19.96 23.03
N TYR A 162 12.74 20.99 22.20
CA TYR A 162 13.95 21.73 21.89
C TYR A 162 14.33 22.64 23.05
N HIS A 163 15.20 22.14 23.95
CA HIS A 163 15.63 22.90 25.13
C HIS A 163 16.70 23.96 24.86
N GLU A 164 17.30 23.93 23.68
CA GLU A 164 18.46 24.74 23.31
C GLU A 164 18.33 25.32 21.90
N LYS A 165 19.41 25.90 21.42
CA LYS A 165 19.47 26.43 20.06
C LYS A 165 19.32 25.32 19.02
N ILE A 166 18.49 25.57 18.03
CA ILE A 166 18.35 24.76 16.84
C ILE A 166 19.43 25.15 15.82
N TYR A 167 20.22 24.20 15.35
CA TYR A 167 21.20 24.39 14.29
C TYR A 167 20.74 23.70 13.03
N ILE A 168 20.16 24.47 12.11
CA ILE A 168 19.54 23.94 10.90
C ILE A 168 20.59 23.77 9.80
N THR A 169 20.75 22.54 9.33
CA THR A 169 21.34 22.25 8.02
C THR A 169 20.22 22.06 7.03
N TYR A 170 20.26 22.86 5.97
CA TYR A 170 19.30 22.75 4.86
C TYR A 170 20.08 22.31 3.63
N ASP A 171 19.85 21.10 3.15
CA ASP A 171 20.50 20.52 2.00
C ASP A 171 19.49 20.09 0.96
N SER A 172 19.81 20.37 -0.31
CA SER A 172 19.01 19.98 -1.44
C SER A 172 19.67 18.89 -2.26
N THR A 173 18.86 17.99 -2.74
CA THR A 173 19.30 16.94 -3.66
C THR A 173 18.24 16.70 -4.72
N ASN A 174 18.57 15.89 -5.71
CA ASN A 174 17.60 15.48 -6.72
C ASN A 174 17.58 13.96 -6.89
N LYS A 175 16.49 13.49 -7.46
CA LYS A 175 16.28 12.09 -7.76
C LYS A 175 15.76 11.93 -9.17
N ASN A 176 16.39 11.05 -9.94
CA ASN A 176 15.89 10.70 -11.27
C ASN A 176 14.50 10.05 -11.15
N CYS A 177 13.60 10.42 -12.04
CA CYS A 177 12.24 9.91 -12.06
C CYS A 177 11.73 9.87 -13.51
N GLN A 178 11.27 8.70 -13.93
CA GLN A 178 10.73 8.49 -15.29
C GLN A 178 9.20 8.64 -15.37
N ALA A 179 8.55 9.07 -14.28
CA ALA A 179 7.11 9.28 -14.28
C ALA A 179 6.73 10.52 -15.08
N GLY A 180 6.14 10.33 -16.25
CA GLY A 180 5.78 11.39 -17.18
C GLY A 180 4.54 12.22 -16.80
N ASP A 181 3.80 11.81 -15.77
CA ASP A 181 2.56 12.43 -15.30
C ASP A 181 2.75 13.32 -14.06
N ILE A 182 3.95 13.36 -13.49
CA ILE A 182 4.27 14.19 -12.32
C ILE A 182 4.82 15.53 -12.78
N LYS A 183 4.07 16.61 -12.58
CA LYS A 183 4.40 17.97 -13.05
C LYS A 183 5.74 18.52 -12.57
N MET A 184 6.24 18.10 -11.41
CA MET A 184 7.53 18.54 -10.88
C MET A 184 8.72 17.73 -11.41
N VAL A 185 8.47 16.67 -12.17
CA VAL A 185 9.52 15.89 -12.82
C VAL A 185 9.87 16.55 -14.15
N GLU A 186 11.03 17.19 -14.19
CA GLU A 186 11.50 17.99 -15.31
C GLU A 186 12.98 17.72 -15.60
N PHE A 187 13.42 18.02 -16.81
CA PHE A 187 14.85 18.02 -17.11
C PHE A 187 15.54 19.15 -16.37
N GLY A 188 16.58 18.83 -15.64
CA GLY A 188 17.36 19.76 -14.84
C GLY A 188 18.82 19.35 -14.79
N HIS A 189 19.45 19.45 -13.62
CA HIS A 189 20.84 19.06 -13.39
C HIS A 189 20.92 17.80 -12.52
N PRO A 190 20.71 16.60 -13.08
CA PRO A 190 20.74 15.35 -12.32
C PRO A 190 22.14 15.09 -11.74
N LYS A 191 22.17 14.57 -10.50
CA LYS A 191 23.42 14.17 -9.84
C LYS A 191 23.90 12.77 -10.28
N VAL A 192 22.99 11.93 -10.77
CA VAL A 192 23.28 10.52 -11.08
C VAL A 192 23.19 10.25 -12.57
N ASP A 193 22.02 10.38 -13.17
CA ASP A 193 21.80 10.07 -14.59
C ASP A 193 21.47 11.34 -15.36
N MET A 194 22.40 11.73 -16.23
CA MET A 194 22.31 12.99 -17.00
C MET A 194 21.25 12.96 -18.12
N GLY A 195 20.74 11.79 -18.46
CA GLY A 195 19.75 11.61 -19.53
C GLY A 195 18.29 11.59 -19.04
N GLU A 196 18.07 11.57 -17.74
CA GLU A 196 16.77 11.36 -17.13
C GLU A 196 16.24 12.61 -16.44
N PRO A 197 14.93 12.86 -16.50
CA PRO A 197 14.33 13.95 -15.75
C PRO A 197 14.41 13.70 -14.24
N VAL A 198 14.35 14.77 -13.48
CA VAL A 198 14.50 14.75 -12.03
C VAL A 198 13.40 15.56 -11.36
N PHE A 199 13.17 15.30 -10.09
CA PHE A 199 12.58 16.26 -9.16
C PHE A 199 13.60 16.59 -8.07
N ASN A 200 13.50 17.79 -7.54
CA ASN A 200 14.34 18.26 -6.46
C ASN A 200 13.60 18.11 -5.12
N TYR A 201 14.35 17.82 -4.06
CA TYR A 201 13.84 17.92 -2.71
C TYR A 201 14.94 18.41 -1.77
N ALA A 202 14.52 19.15 -0.76
CA ALA A 202 15.40 19.62 0.29
C ALA A 202 14.92 19.11 1.65
N VAL A 203 15.87 18.87 2.53
CA VAL A 203 15.60 18.44 3.90
C VAL A 203 16.25 19.42 4.85
N ALA A 204 15.48 19.92 5.81
CA ALA A 204 15.99 20.66 6.94
C ALA A 204 16.19 19.70 8.11
N TYR A 205 17.37 19.74 8.68
CA TYR A 205 17.79 18.83 9.75
C TYR A 205 18.44 19.62 10.87
N ASP A 206 18.01 19.38 12.12
CA ASP A 206 18.68 19.92 13.27
C ASP A 206 19.87 19.06 13.64
N THR A 207 21.07 19.58 13.42
CA THR A 207 22.31 18.86 13.67
C THR A 207 22.63 18.71 15.15
N HIS A 208 22.12 19.58 16.01
CA HIS A 208 22.32 19.50 17.45
C HIS A 208 21.45 18.40 18.09
N ASN A 209 20.16 18.44 17.81
CA ASN A 209 19.21 17.46 18.34
C ASN A 209 19.16 16.15 17.49
N GLN A 210 19.82 16.14 16.34
CA GLN A 210 19.87 15.00 15.41
C GLN A 210 18.48 14.57 14.91
N GLU A 211 17.63 15.55 14.58
CA GLU A 211 16.25 15.31 14.18
C GLU A 211 15.89 16.03 12.87
N PRO A 212 15.10 15.37 11.98
CA PRO A 212 14.57 16.03 10.81
C PRO A 212 13.47 17.03 11.21
N LEU A 213 13.48 18.21 10.60
CA LEU A 213 12.51 19.27 10.88
C LEU A 213 11.39 19.33 9.84
N PHE A 214 11.79 19.46 8.57
CA PHE A 214 10.85 19.48 7.44
C PHE A 214 11.54 19.08 6.15
N TYR A 215 10.73 18.87 5.11
CA TYR A 215 11.20 18.70 3.74
C TYR A 215 10.36 19.53 2.79
N GLU A 216 10.94 19.84 1.65
CA GLU A 216 10.28 20.55 0.57
C GLU A 216 10.58 19.88 -0.78
N LYS A 217 9.58 19.85 -1.66
CA LYS A 217 9.71 19.30 -3.03
C LYS A 217 9.52 20.42 -4.03
N TYR A 218 10.34 20.44 -5.08
CA TYR A 218 10.24 21.44 -6.14
C TYR A 218 10.66 20.88 -7.50
N PRO A 219 10.25 21.57 -8.60
CA PRO A 219 10.54 21.12 -9.95
C PRO A 219 12.02 20.87 -10.22
N GLY A 220 12.29 19.85 -11.05
CA GLY A 220 13.65 19.45 -11.39
C GLY A 220 14.45 20.53 -12.14
N SER A 221 13.77 21.45 -12.83
CA SER A 221 14.40 22.58 -13.54
C SER A 221 14.88 23.70 -12.62
N LEU A 222 14.43 23.74 -11.36
CA LEU A 222 14.88 24.75 -10.39
C LEU A 222 16.19 24.30 -9.73
N ASN A 223 17.10 25.24 -9.55
CA ASN A 223 18.39 25.05 -8.87
C ASN A 223 18.35 25.64 -7.45
#